data_d0b117c4c76287a13fce918373e5211d
#
_entry.id   d0b117c4c76287a13fce918373e5211d
#
_cell.length_a   1.000
_cell.length_b   1.000
_cell.length_c   1.000
_cell.angle_alpha   90.00
_cell.angle_beta   90.00
_cell.angle_gamma   90.00
#
_symmetry.space_group_name_H-M   'P 1'
#
loop_
_entity.id
_entity.type
_entity.pdbx_description
1 polymer ?
#
loop_
_entity_poly.entity_id
_entity_poly.type
_entity_poly.pdbx_seq_one_letter_code
_entity_poly.pdbx_strand_id
1 'polypeptide(L)'
;MATYAGAKPELGRGLDLPPSGERLSLGFLLDDRHPLAGGRSKFEGAQGPPVATYPPISAAPVASHATRAETTSDRFETPLAFHTAPVRNIGPTCALDGLLLDFLAGRRQRAAEGVPPQKLVGPAYPCVSTLLHPERSIYSHPLSKFLTDILGTFPDISALPEQVAVLYIMFLIMRWQIYPTQEGYERLPDWVTPRPSQLFTPHPAWVDHLPWPRMRDKMVHLYPGIPLENFFIPYTTTLSLNWPHSPSDTLIPLPRSDEWSINPVFENHLRDLNNWTLGPAFATAFPMLADTTKIKP
;
A
#
# COMPACT_ATOMS: atom_id res chain seq x y z
N MET A 1 54.59 31.79 19.48
CA MET A 1 53.80 31.40 18.31
C MET A 1 53.64 29.90 18.35
N ALA A 2 52.50 29.42 18.84
CA ALA A 2 52.17 27.98 18.93
C ALA A 2 50.90 27.79 18.12
N THR A 3 51.02 27.05 17.01
CA THR A 3 49.92 26.67 16.11
C THR A 3 49.20 25.48 16.70
N TYR A 4 47.92 25.66 17.05
CA TYR A 4 47.01 24.60 17.39
C TYR A 4 46.48 23.94 16.11
N ALA A 5 46.81 22.66 15.91
CA ALA A 5 46.20 21.82 14.91
C ALA A 5 44.88 21.25 15.48
N GLY A 6 43.77 21.72 14.92
CA GLY A 6 42.44 21.19 15.26
C GLY A 6 42.19 19.84 14.61
N ALA A 7 41.90 18.82 15.41
CA ALA A 7 41.42 17.53 14.97
C ALA A 7 39.98 17.64 14.47
N LYS A 8 39.73 17.20 13.22
CA LYS A 8 38.39 17.04 12.69
C LYS A 8 37.76 15.76 13.32
N PRO A 9 36.50 15.78 13.75
CA PRO A 9 35.80 14.56 14.10
C PRO A 9 35.47 13.78 12.84
N GLU A 10 35.81 12.49 12.82
CA GLU A 10 35.35 11.55 11.80
C GLU A 10 33.82 11.42 11.91
N LEU A 11 33.10 11.98 10.96
CA LEU A 11 31.69 11.66 10.73
C LEU A 11 31.59 10.24 10.21
N GLY A 12 30.78 9.46 10.90
CA GLY A 12 30.49 8.07 10.63
C GLY A 12 30.12 7.80 9.16
N ARG A 13 30.52 6.62 8.70
CA ARG A 13 30.23 6.07 7.38
C ARG A 13 28.74 6.25 7.05
N GLY A 14 28.45 7.25 6.24
CA GLY A 14 27.18 7.35 5.55
C GLY A 14 27.03 6.12 4.66
N LEU A 15 25.91 5.43 4.76
CA LEU A 15 25.49 4.46 3.76
C LEU A 15 25.53 5.20 2.42
N ASP A 16 26.41 4.80 1.51
CA ASP A 16 26.46 5.25 0.13
C ASP A 16 25.15 4.85 -0.55
N LEU A 17 24.21 5.75 -0.48
CA LEU A 17 22.96 5.66 -1.20
C LEU A 17 23.24 6.13 -2.64
N PRO A 18 22.98 5.32 -3.69
CA PRO A 18 23.11 5.78 -5.07
C PRO A 18 22.25 7.02 -5.33
N PRO A 19 22.59 7.84 -6.32
CA PRO A 19 21.88 9.08 -6.62
C PRO A 19 20.40 8.79 -6.86
N SER A 20 19.55 9.63 -6.31
CA SER A 20 18.11 9.46 -6.14
C SER A 20 17.29 9.21 -7.41
N GLY A 21 17.88 9.32 -8.60
CA GLY A 21 17.20 9.08 -9.88
C GLY A 21 17.22 7.64 -10.38
N GLU A 22 18.20 6.83 -9.99
CA GLU A 22 18.32 5.44 -10.50
C GLU A 22 17.61 4.40 -9.63
N ARG A 23 17.36 4.72 -8.37
CA ARG A 23 16.82 3.76 -7.39
C ARG A 23 15.34 3.43 -7.56
N LEU A 24 14.61 4.27 -8.24
CA LEU A 24 13.16 4.20 -8.35
C LEU A 24 12.69 4.16 -9.80
N SER A 25 13.51 3.68 -10.74
CA SER A 25 13.04 3.38 -12.10
C SER A 25 12.17 2.13 -12.09
N LEU A 26 11.27 2.00 -13.06
CA LEU A 26 10.45 0.80 -13.23
C LEU A 26 11.32 -0.46 -13.27
N GLY A 27 12.50 -0.41 -13.91
CA GLY A 27 13.48 -1.49 -13.90
C GLY A 27 13.98 -1.86 -12.50
N PHE A 28 14.12 -0.90 -11.59
CA PHE A 28 14.46 -1.16 -10.19
C PHE A 28 13.32 -1.83 -9.43
N LEU A 29 12.08 -1.42 -9.65
CA LEU A 29 10.91 -2.02 -9.00
C LEU A 29 10.62 -3.43 -9.50
N LEU A 30 11.06 -3.77 -10.69
CA LEU A 30 10.87 -5.07 -11.33
C LEU A 30 12.10 -5.99 -11.20
N ASP A 31 13.23 -5.52 -10.63
CA ASP A 31 14.45 -6.31 -10.46
C ASP A 31 14.49 -6.96 -9.07
N ASP A 32 14.20 -8.27 -9.03
CA ASP A 32 14.26 -9.11 -7.82
C ASP A 32 15.67 -9.23 -7.20
N ARG A 33 16.71 -8.68 -7.84
CA ARG A 33 18.11 -8.81 -7.43
C ARG A 33 18.63 -7.65 -6.59
N HIS A 34 17.78 -6.66 -6.24
CA HIS A 34 18.26 -5.47 -5.53
C HIS A 34 18.41 -5.71 -4.01
N PRO A 35 19.51 -5.28 -3.35
CA PRO A 35 19.84 -5.58 -1.95
C PRO A 35 18.91 -4.93 -0.90
N LEU A 36 17.91 -4.15 -1.27
CA LEU A 36 16.88 -3.69 -0.32
C LEU A 36 15.88 -4.79 0.07
N ALA A 37 15.86 -5.93 -0.68
CA ALA A 37 15.09 -7.12 -0.33
C ALA A 37 15.83 -8.09 0.62
N GLY A 38 16.96 -7.70 1.21
CA GLY A 38 17.85 -8.62 1.88
C GLY A 38 18.26 -8.27 3.29
N GLY A 39 17.35 -8.21 4.23
CA GLY A 39 17.61 -8.62 5.61
C GLY A 39 17.53 -10.13 5.75
N ARG A 40 18.28 -10.90 4.97
CA ARG A 40 18.48 -12.32 5.27
C ARG A 40 19.35 -12.45 6.50
N SER A 41 18.72 -12.62 7.65
CA SER A 41 19.32 -13.25 8.82
C SER A 41 19.87 -14.61 8.39
N LYS A 42 21.17 -14.77 8.46
CA LYS A 42 21.82 -16.09 8.43
C LYS A 42 21.37 -16.84 9.68
N PHE A 43 20.40 -17.70 9.55
CA PHE A 43 20.21 -18.83 10.45
C PHE A 43 20.74 -20.07 9.74
N GLU A 44 22.00 -20.40 10.01
CA GLU A 44 22.55 -21.73 9.81
C GLU A 44 21.94 -22.68 10.84
N GLY A 45 21.37 -23.78 10.36
CA GLY A 45 21.33 -25.09 10.99
C GLY A 45 20.57 -25.20 12.31
N ALA A 46 19.25 -25.49 12.25
CA ALA A 46 18.61 -26.27 13.30
C ALA A 46 17.66 -27.28 12.65
N GLN A 47 17.92 -28.56 12.94
CA GLN A 47 17.14 -29.73 12.54
C GLN A 47 15.70 -29.56 13.02
N GLY A 48 14.71 -29.84 12.15
CA GLY A 48 13.30 -29.82 12.48
C GLY A 48 12.93 -30.85 13.56
N PRO A 49 11.91 -30.55 14.38
CA PRO A 49 11.39 -31.50 15.34
C PRO A 49 10.61 -32.63 14.65
N PRO A 50 10.53 -33.84 15.25
CA PRO A 50 9.96 -35.02 14.65
C PRO A 50 8.43 -34.94 14.52
N VAL A 51 7.95 -35.53 13.44
CA VAL A 51 6.52 -35.69 13.11
C VAL A 51 5.84 -36.47 14.24
N ALA A 52 4.87 -35.85 14.91
CA ALA A 52 4.02 -36.51 15.89
C ALA A 52 2.96 -37.37 15.18
N THR A 53 3.05 -38.69 15.35
CA THR A 53 2.06 -39.67 14.91
C THR A 53 0.90 -39.68 15.91
N TYR A 54 -0.32 -39.40 15.45
CA TYR A 54 -1.52 -39.51 16.26
C TYR A 54 -2.00 -40.97 16.35
N PRO A 55 -2.38 -41.49 17.56
CA PRO A 55 -3.00 -42.78 17.70
C PRO A 55 -4.51 -42.72 17.34
N PRO A 56 -5.13 -43.88 16.97
CA PRO A 56 -6.50 -43.92 16.49
C PRO A 56 -7.53 -43.81 17.64
N ILE A 57 -8.65 -43.17 17.32
CA ILE A 57 -9.81 -42.97 18.20
C ILE A 57 -10.53 -44.30 18.40
N SER A 58 -10.63 -44.77 19.66
CA SER A 58 -11.49 -45.86 20.06
C SER A 58 -12.73 -45.31 20.76
N ALA A 59 -13.89 -45.85 20.42
CA ALA A 59 -15.19 -45.38 20.85
C ALA A 59 -15.71 -46.08 22.12
N ALA A 60 -16.48 -45.32 22.94
CA ALA A 60 -17.56 -45.59 23.88
C ALA A 60 -17.21 -46.09 25.30
N PRO A 61 -18.12 -46.03 26.32
CA PRO A 61 -19.52 -45.60 26.28
C PRO A 61 -19.96 -44.60 27.39
N VAL A 62 -21.22 -44.19 27.28
CA VAL A 62 -22.05 -43.31 28.09
C VAL A 62 -22.17 -43.74 29.57
N ALA A 63 -22.06 -42.80 30.52
CA ALA A 63 -22.75 -42.84 31.80
C ALA A 63 -23.07 -41.42 32.27
N SER A 64 -24.36 -41.21 32.52
CA SER A 64 -24.97 -39.98 33.06
C SER A 64 -24.58 -39.77 34.53
N HIS A 65 -24.26 -38.53 34.93
CA HIS A 65 -24.69 -37.96 36.23
C HIS A 65 -24.56 -36.43 36.18
N ALA A 66 -25.69 -35.80 36.49
CA ALA A 66 -25.82 -34.38 36.68
C ALA A 66 -25.10 -33.92 37.92
N THR A 67 -24.37 -32.79 37.86
CA THR A 67 -24.35 -31.78 38.95
C THR A 67 -23.71 -30.46 38.42
N ARG A 68 -24.51 -29.41 38.51
CA ARG A 68 -24.21 -28.08 38.98
C ARG A 68 -23.25 -27.18 38.14
N ALA A 69 -23.89 -26.15 37.61
CA ALA A 69 -23.36 -25.00 36.95
C ALA A 69 -22.11 -24.40 37.61
N GLU A 70 -21.06 -24.27 36.83
CA GLU A 70 -20.06 -23.20 36.99
C GLU A 70 -20.06 -22.39 35.71
N THR A 71 -20.26 -21.11 35.91
CA THR A 71 -20.28 -20.03 34.94
C THR A 71 -18.96 -20.01 34.17
N THR A 72 -18.93 -20.62 33.01
CA THR A 72 -17.93 -20.28 32.00
C THR A 72 -18.29 -18.91 31.47
N SER A 73 -17.47 -17.93 31.85
CA SER A 73 -17.44 -16.62 31.26
C SER A 73 -17.36 -16.78 29.73
N ASP A 74 -18.51 -16.59 29.07
CA ASP A 74 -18.60 -16.33 27.66
C ASP A 74 -17.73 -15.11 27.37
N ARG A 75 -16.50 -15.35 26.94
CA ARG A 75 -15.77 -14.34 26.21
C ARG A 75 -16.55 -14.15 24.90
N PHE A 76 -17.50 -13.25 24.92
CA PHE A 76 -18.01 -12.65 23.72
C PHE A 76 -16.78 -12.07 23.00
N GLU A 77 -16.26 -12.81 22.01
CA GLU A 77 -15.36 -12.24 21.03
C GLU A 77 -16.13 -11.10 20.40
N THR A 78 -15.76 -9.88 20.77
CA THR A 78 -16.32 -8.66 20.20
C THR A 78 -16.14 -8.79 18.69
N PRO A 79 -17.21 -8.75 17.87
CA PRO A 79 -17.06 -8.87 16.42
C PRO A 79 -16.02 -7.88 15.95
N LEU A 80 -15.00 -8.36 15.24
CA LEU A 80 -13.95 -7.50 14.72
C LEU A 80 -14.62 -6.42 13.86
N ALA A 81 -14.51 -5.17 14.25
CA ALA A 81 -15.14 -4.10 13.50
C ALA A 81 -14.50 -4.03 12.10
N PHE A 82 -15.29 -3.83 11.06
CA PHE A 82 -14.83 -3.85 9.66
C PHE A 82 -13.62 -2.95 9.40
N HIS A 83 -13.54 -1.80 10.09
CA HIS A 83 -12.42 -0.88 9.93
C HIS A 83 -11.10 -1.39 10.53
N THR A 84 -11.12 -2.42 11.37
CA THR A 84 -9.92 -3.04 11.96
C THR A 84 -9.55 -4.36 11.33
N ALA A 85 -10.36 -4.89 10.40
CA ALA A 85 -10.10 -6.14 9.73
C ALA A 85 -8.83 -6.05 8.85
N PRO A 86 -7.77 -6.84 9.14
CA PRO A 86 -6.54 -6.76 8.38
C PRO A 86 -6.71 -7.37 6.99
N VAL A 87 -6.15 -6.70 5.99
CA VAL A 87 -6.01 -7.27 4.64
C VAL A 87 -5.00 -8.41 4.68
N ARG A 88 -5.24 -9.48 3.93
CA ARG A 88 -4.44 -10.70 3.99
C ARG A 88 -3.36 -10.73 2.92
N ASN A 89 -2.36 -9.88 3.06
CA ASN A 89 -1.24 -9.88 2.15
C ASN A 89 -0.29 -11.05 2.39
N ILE A 90 0.31 -11.57 1.29
CA ILE A 90 1.43 -12.53 1.31
C ILE A 90 2.77 -11.79 1.39
N GLY A 91 3.87 -12.53 1.51
CA GLY A 91 5.21 -11.97 1.33
C GLY A 91 5.40 -11.34 -0.06
N PRO A 92 6.42 -10.48 -0.24
CA PRO A 92 6.61 -9.75 -1.49
C PRO A 92 6.68 -10.66 -2.71
N THR A 93 5.90 -10.35 -3.75
CA THR A 93 5.94 -11.03 -5.06
C THR A 93 6.75 -10.23 -6.08
N CYS A 94 7.01 -8.96 -5.80
CA CYS A 94 7.78 -8.04 -6.62
C CYS A 94 8.40 -6.94 -5.75
N ALA A 95 9.26 -6.10 -6.32
CA ALA A 95 9.91 -5.01 -5.59
C ALA A 95 8.90 -3.97 -5.05
N LEU A 96 7.80 -3.71 -5.78
CA LEU A 96 6.74 -2.82 -5.29
C LEU A 96 6.08 -3.35 -4.02
N ASP A 97 5.74 -4.66 -3.98
CA ASP A 97 5.22 -5.29 -2.76
C ASP A 97 6.19 -5.15 -1.59
N GLY A 98 7.49 -5.38 -1.85
CA GLY A 98 8.53 -5.23 -0.84
C GLY A 98 8.50 -3.83 -0.22
N LEU A 99 8.49 -2.79 -1.05
CA LEU A 99 8.44 -1.40 -0.59
C LEU A 99 7.17 -1.11 0.21
N LEU A 100 5.99 -1.53 -0.27
CA LEU A 100 4.70 -1.29 0.39
C LEU A 100 4.64 -1.98 1.75
N LEU A 101 5.02 -3.27 1.81
CA LEU A 101 4.94 -4.08 3.02
C LEU A 101 5.97 -3.64 4.07
N ASP A 102 7.20 -3.34 3.67
CA ASP A 102 8.26 -2.88 4.58
C ASP A 102 7.90 -1.52 5.19
N PHE A 103 7.40 -0.59 4.37
CA PHE A 103 6.95 0.70 4.88
C PHE A 103 5.78 0.54 5.87
N LEU A 104 4.80 -0.28 5.53
CA LEU A 104 3.65 -0.56 6.38
C LEU A 104 4.06 -1.22 7.71
N ALA A 105 4.92 -2.24 7.66
CA ALA A 105 5.44 -2.94 8.84
C ALA A 105 6.21 -1.99 9.76
N GLY A 106 7.13 -1.19 9.21
CA GLY A 106 7.89 -0.21 9.98
C GLY A 106 6.99 0.84 10.65
N ARG A 107 5.92 1.29 10.00
CA ARG A 107 4.96 2.24 10.59
C ARG A 107 4.11 1.60 11.68
N ARG A 108 3.65 0.36 11.49
CA ARG A 108 2.90 -0.39 12.50
C ARG A 108 3.75 -0.71 13.72
N GLN A 109 5.02 -1.06 13.53
CA GLN A 109 5.95 -1.26 14.64
C GLN A 109 6.07 0.02 15.48
N ARG A 110 6.28 1.18 14.85
CA ARG A 110 6.34 2.46 15.55
C ARG A 110 5.04 2.82 16.27
N ALA A 111 3.88 2.40 15.73
CA ALA A 111 2.60 2.54 16.41
C ALA A 111 2.56 1.70 17.68
N ALA A 112 3.05 0.46 17.65
CA ALA A 112 3.16 -0.41 18.80
C ALA A 112 4.15 0.13 19.86
N GLU A 113 5.17 0.88 19.44
CA GLU A 113 6.12 1.59 20.31
C GLU A 113 5.54 2.88 20.92
N GLY A 114 4.26 3.20 20.65
CA GLY A 114 3.56 4.35 21.21
C GLY A 114 3.82 5.69 20.50
N VAL A 115 4.33 5.67 19.26
CA VAL A 115 4.49 6.90 18.48
C VAL A 115 3.11 7.48 18.18
N PRO A 116 2.88 8.80 18.40
CA PRO A 116 1.59 9.43 18.18
C PRO A 116 1.08 9.27 16.74
N PRO A 117 -0.24 9.06 16.55
CA PRO A 117 -0.85 8.85 15.22
C PRO A 117 -0.47 9.92 14.19
N GLN A 118 -0.42 11.19 14.58
CA GLN A 118 -0.05 12.31 13.70
C GLN A 118 1.36 12.16 13.10
N LYS A 119 2.29 11.57 13.85
CA LYS A 119 3.65 11.28 13.36
C LYS A 119 3.72 10.01 12.51
N LEU A 120 2.74 9.12 12.66
CA LEU A 120 2.67 7.87 11.90
C LEU A 120 2.06 8.08 10.52
N VAL A 121 0.90 8.72 10.47
CA VAL A 121 0.07 8.83 9.26
C VAL A 121 0.00 10.24 8.67
N GLY A 122 0.55 11.23 9.36
CA GLY A 122 0.61 12.62 8.89
C GLY A 122 -0.74 13.33 8.81
N PRO A 123 -0.82 14.38 7.97
CA PRO A 123 -2.02 15.19 7.80
C PRO A 123 -3.15 14.38 7.12
N ALA A 124 -4.31 15.03 6.99
CA ALA A 124 -5.50 14.40 6.39
C ALA A 124 -5.38 14.20 4.87
N TYR A 125 -4.54 14.98 4.21
CA TYR A 125 -4.30 14.97 2.76
C TYR A 125 -2.82 14.73 2.45
N PRO A 126 -2.50 14.12 1.30
CA PRO A 126 -1.10 14.02 0.85
C PRO A 126 -0.56 15.41 0.47
N CYS A 127 0.76 15.56 0.54
CA CYS A 127 1.43 16.75 0.03
C CYS A 127 1.51 16.65 -1.50
N VAL A 128 0.57 17.31 -2.20
CA VAL A 128 0.51 17.31 -3.67
C VAL A 128 1.47 18.30 -4.31
N SER A 129 2.00 19.25 -3.54
CA SER A 129 3.04 20.19 -4.01
C SER A 129 4.28 19.46 -4.52
N THR A 130 4.55 18.25 -4.01
CA THR A 130 5.69 17.42 -4.42
C THR A 130 5.56 16.88 -5.84
N LEU A 131 4.35 16.83 -6.41
CA LEU A 131 4.14 16.45 -7.81
C LEU A 131 4.61 17.55 -8.78
N LEU A 132 4.52 18.82 -8.35
CA LEU A 132 4.99 19.97 -9.12
C LEU A 132 6.46 20.29 -8.82
N HIS A 133 6.90 19.99 -7.60
CA HIS A 133 8.23 20.31 -7.06
C HIS A 133 8.81 19.08 -6.36
N PRO A 134 9.29 18.05 -7.09
CA PRO A 134 9.79 16.80 -6.50
C PRO A 134 10.93 17.00 -5.49
N GLU A 135 11.76 18.01 -5.69
CA GLU A 135 12.87 18.38 -4.79
C GLU A 135 12.38 18.76 -3.38
N ARG A 136 11.14 19.21 -3.25
CA ARG A 136 10.52 19.59 -1.97
C ARG A 136 9.97 18.38 -1.18
N SER A 137 9.96 17.18 -1.78
CA SER A 137 9.42 15.97 -1.13
C SER A 137 10.11 15.62 0.18
N ILE A 138 11.39 16.01 0.34
CA ILE A 138 12.16 15.78 1.58
C ILE A 138 11.57 16.49 2.80
N TYR A 139 10.81 17.55 2.60
CA TYR A 139 10.15 18.31 3.68
C TYR A 139 8.72 17.83 3.97
N SER A 140 8.19 16.93 3.15
CA SER A 140 6.86 16.40 3.34
C SER A 140 6.84 15.30 4.40
N HIS A 141 5.63 14.97 4.91
CA HIS A 141 5.48 13.84 5.81
C HIS A 141 5.97 12.56 5.15
N PRO A 142 6.68 11.65 5.89
CA PRO A 142 7.26 10.43 5.32
C PRO A 142 6.31 9.57 4.49
N LEU A 143 5.00 9.51 4.84
CA LEU A 143 4.02 8.80 4.03
C LEU A 143 3.80 9.47 2.66
N SER A 144 3.67 10.80 2.62
CA SER A 144 3.54 11.53 1.35
C SER A 144 4.79 11.38 0.49
N LYS A 145 5.97 11.54 1.10
CA LYS A 145 7.25 11.34 0.40
C LYS A 145 7.34 9.94 -0.21
N PHE A 146 7.10 8.92 0.59
CA PHE A 146 7.16 7.53 0.17
C PHE A 146 6.27 7.26 -1.06
N LEU A 147 5.02 7.73 -1.02
CA LEU A 147 4.08 7.53 -2.13
C LEU A 147 4.42 8.36 -3.36
N THR A 148 4.94 9.58 -3.18
CA THR A 148 5.43 10.40 -4.30
C THR A 148 6.64 9.75 -4.96
N ASP A 149 7.56 9.19 -4.16
CA ASP A 149 8.74 8.49 -4.69
C ASP A 149 8.31 7.24 -5.48
N ILE A 150 7.35 6.45 -4.97
CA ILE A 150 6.77 5.31 -5.73
C ILE A 150 6.15 5.81 -7.03
N LEU A 151 5.30 6.83 -6.98
CA LEU A 151 4.63 7.36 -8.18
C LEU A 151 5.63 7.85 -9.23
N GLY A 152 6.72 8.46 -8.79
CA GLY A 152 7.83 8.89 -9.67
C GLY A 152 8.52 7.75 -10.41
N THR A 153 8.33 6.50 -9.99
CA THR A 153 8.85 5.31 -10.70
C THR A 153 7.98 4.86 -11.87
N PHE A 154 6.81 5.49 -12.04
CA PHE A 154 5.82 5.14 -13.07
C PHE A 154 5.69 6.28 -14.09
N PRO A 155 6.64 6.42 -15.02
CA PRO A 155 6.65 7.52 -15.97
C PRO A 155 5.44 7.52 -16.91
N ASP A 156 4.78 6.39 -17.07
CA ASP A 156 3.57 6.26 -17.90
C ASP A 156 2.37 6.99 -17.28
N ILE A 157 2.33 7.15 -15.95
CA ILE A 157 1.35 8.00 -15.28
C ILE A 157 1.88 9.45 -15.31
N SER A 158 1.85 10.06 -16.47
CA SER A 158 2.47 11.37 -16.71
C SER A 158 1.51 12.55 -16.55
N ALA A 159 0.20 12.34 -16.73
CA ALA A 159 -0.78 13.41 -16.64
C ALA A 159 -1.11 13.75 -15.17
N LEU A 160 -1.16 15.04 -14.85
CA LEU A 160 -1.34 15.53 -13.48
C LEU A 160 -2.64 15.03 -12.82
N PRO A 161 -3.80 14.94 -13.49
CA PRO A 161 -5.02 14.40 -12.89
C PRO A 161 -4.83 12.97 -12.38
N GLU A 162 -4.23 12.09 -13.19
CA GLU A 162 -3.95 10.70 -12.84
C GLU A 162 -2.93 10.61 -11.69
N GLN A 163 -1.88 11.42 -11.70
CA GLN A 163 -0.89 11.46 -10.63
C GLN A 163 -1.51 11.87 -9.30
N VAL A 164 -2.31 12.95 -9.28
CA VAL A 164 -2.99 13.42 -8.06
C VAL A 164 -3.97 12.37 -7.53
N ALA A 165 -4.72 11.74 -8.43
CA ALA A 165 -5.71 10.75 -8.03
C ALA A 165 -5.07 9.47 -7.49
N VAL A 166 -4.04 8.94 -8.14
CA VAL A 166 -3.30 7.76 -7.68
C VAL A 166 -2.65 8.04 -6.32
N LEU A 167 -1.95 9.18 -6.20
CA LEU A 167 -1.34 9.60 -4.93
C LEU A 167 -2.38 9.70 -3.80
N TYR A 168 -3.52 10.33 -4.07
CA TYR A 168 -4.59 10.51 -3.08
C TYR A 168 -5.19 9.17 -2.61
N ILE A 169 -5.52 8.29 -3.54
CA ILE A 169 -6.12 6.98 -3.20
C ILE A 169 -5.13 6.10 -2.45
N MET A 170 -3.89 5.99 -2.93
CA MET A 170 -2.84 5.23 -2.23
C MET A 170 -2.58 5.79 -0.83
N PHE A 171 -2.59 7.12 -0.68
CA PHE A 171 -2.41 7.78 0.61
C PHE A 171 -3.53 7.41 1.60
N LEU A 172 -4.79 7.43 1.18
CA LEU A 172 -5.91 7.05 2.05
C LEU A 172 -5.82 5.58 2.47
N ILE A 173 -5.54 4.67 1.54
CA ILE A 173 -5.38 3.23 1.82
C ILE A 173 -4.26 3.02 2.85
N MET A 174 -3.05 3.52 2.57
CA MET A 174 -1.88 3.31 3.43
C MET A 174 -2.09 3.96 4.81
N ARG A 175 -2.68 5.16 4.86
CA ARG A 175 -3.00 5.84 6.10
C ARG A 175 -3.90 4.99 6.98
N TRP A 176 -4.97 4.42 6.43
CA TRP A 176 -5.85 3.51 7.11
C TRP A 176 -5.15 2.21 7.51
N GLN A 177 -4.40 1.60 6.62
CA GLN A 177 -3.68 0.35 6.92
C GLN A 177 -2.61 0.51 8.02
N ILE A 178 -1.95 1.66 8.12
CA ILE A 178 -0.98 1.96 9.19
C ILE A 178 -1.67 2.09 10.54
N TYR A 179 -2.77 2.84 10.58
CA TYR A 179 -3.50 3.14 11.81
C TYR A 179 -5.01 3.00 11.58
N PRO A 180 -5.56 1.79 11.71
CA PRO A 180 -6.95 1.47 11.34
C PRO A 180 -7.93 2.03 12.38
N THR A 181 -8.50 3.20 12.09
CA THR A 181 -9.57 3.84 12.84
C THR A 181 -10.84 3.88 12.01
N GLN A 182 -11.99 4.01 12.68
CA GLN A 182 -13.26 4.20 12.00
C GLN A 182 -13.24 5.45 11.11
N GLU A 183 -12.75 6.58 11.62
CA GLU A 183 -12.61 7.82 10.84
C GLU A 183 -11.74 7.61 9.58
N GLY A 184 -10.59 6.93 9.73
CA GLY A 184 -9.71 6.61 8.60
C GLY A 184 -10.39 5.74 7.55
N TYR A 185 -11.20 4.77 7.99
CA TYR A 185 -11.95 3.88 7.13
C TYR A 185 -13.09 4.61 6.38
N GLU A 186 -13.87 5.44 7.08
CA GLU A 186 -14.97 6.23 6.51
C GLU A 186 -14.49 7.28 5.48
N ARG A 187 -13.22 7.66 5.52
CA ARG A 187 -12.61 8.52 4.51
C ARG A 187 -12.30 7.81 3.19
N LEU A 188 -12.21 6.49 3.20
CA LEU A 188 -12.03 5.73 1.95
C LEU A 188 -13.28 5.89 1.10
N PRO A 189 -13.17 6.12 -0.22
CA PRO A 189 -14.29 5.89 -1.12
C PRO A 189 -14.80 4.44 -0.99
N ASP A 190 -16.11 4.21 -1.06
CA ASP A 190 -16.69 2.88 -0.87
C ASP A 190 -16.03 1.81 -1.76
N TRP A 191 -15.70 2.20 -2.98
CA TRP A 191 -15.05 1.31 -3.95
C TRP A 191 -13.59 0.98 -3.61
N VAL A 192 -12.95 1.70 -2.68
CA VAL A 192 -11.58 1.41 -2.22
C VAL A 192 -11.58 0.50 -0.99
N THR A 193 -12.68 0.41 -0.25
CA THR A 193 -12.75 -0.44 0.93
C THR A 193 -12.41 -1.89 0.60
N PRO A 194 -11.75 -2.63 1.52
CA PRO A 194 -11.38 -4.02 1.28
C PRO A 194 -12.57 -4.91 0.93
N ARG A 195 -12.38 -5.75 -0.05
CA ARG A 195 -13.36 -6.78 -0.41
C ARG A 195 -13.22 -8.01 0.50
N PRO A 196 -14.29 -8.79 0.69
CA PRO A 196 -14.17 -10.06 1.42
C PRO A 196 -13.05 -10.98 0.88
N SER A 197 -12.85 -11.02 -0.44
CA SER A 197 -11.75 -11.77 -1.04
C SER A 197 -10.38 -11.34 -0.50
N GLN A 198 -10.15 -10.03 -0.29
CA GLN A 198 -8.90 -9.50 0.24
C GLN A 198 -8.71 -9.79 1.73
N LEU A 199 -9.80 -9.94 2.50
CA LEU A 199 -9.75 -10.25 3.93
C LEU A 199 -9.50 -11.75 4.18
N PHE A 200 -9.97 -12.63 3.29
CA PHE A 200 -9.95 -14.07 3.51
C PHE A 200 -8.97 -14.84 2.63
N THR A 201 -8.55 -14.30 1.49
CA THR A 201 -7.62 -14.96 0.57
C THR A 201 -6.26 -14.25 0.55
N PRO A 202 -5.15 -14.96 0.78
CA PRO A 202 -3.80 -14.40 0.66
C PRO A 202 -3.52 -13.89 -0.75
N HIS A 203 -2.98 -12.66 -0.88
CA HIS A 203 -2.71 -12.02 -2.17
C HIS A 203 -1.61 -10.96 -2.05
N PRO A 204 -0.98 -10.54 -3.18
CA PRO A 204 0.03 -9.49 -3.20
C PRO A 204 -0.51 -8.11 -2.77
N ALA A 205 0.31 -7.31 -2.10
CA ALA A 205 -0.11 -6.02 -1.58
C ALA A 205 -0.49 -5.01 -2.68
N TRP A 206 0.14 -5.07 -3.86
CA TRP A 206 -0.18 -4.17 -4.97
C TRP A 206 -1.62 -4.30 -5.47
N VAL A 207 -2.25 -5.48 -5.28
CA VAL A 207 -3.67 -5.71 -5.66
C VAL A 207 -4.61 -4.79 -4.87
N ASP A 208 -4.28 -4.45 -3.63
CA ASP A 208 -5.09 -3.58 -2.78
C ASP A 208 -5.23 -2.16 -3.31
N HIS A 209 -4.30 -1.74 -4.14
CA HIS A 209 -4.24 -0.39 -4.72
C HIS A 209 -4.96 -0.25 -6.08
N LEU A 210 -5.54 -1.34 -6.59
CA LEU A 210 -6.35 -1.28 -7.81
C LEU A 210 -7.71 -0.63 -7.52
N PRO A 211 -8.16 0.36 -8.32
CA PRO A 211 -9.40 1.08 -8.06
C PRO A 211 -10.65 0.20 -8.06
N TRP A 212 -10.78 -0.70 -9.04
CA TRP A 212 -12.02 -1.43 -9.29
C TRP A 212 -12.21 -2.63 -8.37
N PRO A 213 -13.31 -2.67 -7.54
CA PRO A 213 -13.58 -3.77 -6.62
C PRO A 213 -13.63 -5.15 -7.30
N ARG A 214 -14.32 -5.24 -8.46
CA ARG A 214 -14.42 -6.49 -9.23
C ARG A 214 -13.08 -6.94 -9.79
N MET A 215 -12.20 -6.00 -10.12
CA MET A 215 -10.84 -6.33 -10.55
C MET A 215 -10.04 -6.91 -9.39
N ARG A 216 -10.10 -6.30 -8.20
CA ARG A 216 -9.44 -6.85 -7.01
C ARG A 216 -9.95 -8.25 -6.68
N ASP A 217 -11.29 -8.48 -6.70
CA ASP A 217 -11.87 -9.81 -6.47
C ASP A 217 -11.30 -10.87 -7.44
N LYS A 218 -11.15 -10.53 -8.74
CA LYS A 218 -10.54 -11.43 -9.72
C LYS A 218 -9.03 -11.59 -9.50
N MET A 219 -8.31 -10.49 -9.28
CA MET A 219 -6.84 -10.49 -9.15
C MET A 219 -6.36 -11.28 -7.93
N VAL A 220 -7.08 -11.28 -6.82
CA VAL A 220 -6.79 -12.12 -5.65
C VAL A 220 -6.62 -13.61 -6.02
N HIS A 221 -7.28 -14.07 -7.08
CA HIS A 221 -7.20 -15.46 -7.55
C HIS A 221 -6.32 -15.63 -8.79
N LEU A 222 -6.21 -14.60 -9.62
CA LEU A 222 -5.51 -14.68 -10.92
C LEU A 222 -4.04 -14.27 -10.86
N TYR A 223 -3.61 -13.59 -9.78
CA TYR A 223 -2.25 -13.02 -9.69
C TYR A 223 -1.12 -14.03 -9.95
N PRO A 224 -1.21 -15.33 -9.59
CA PRO A 224 -0.11 -16.24 -9.86
C PRO A 224 0.19 -16.43 -11.35
N GLY A 225 -0.81 -16.23 -12.21
CA GLY A 225 -0.67 -16.27 -13.68
C GLY A 225 -0.50 -14.89 -14.32
N ILE A 226 -0.56 -13.80 -13.53
CA ILE A 226 -0.44 -12.41 -14.00
C ILE A 226 0.60 -11.69 -13.14
N PRO A 227 1.90 -11.88 -13.39
CA PRO A 227 2.95 -11.14 -12.67
C PRO A 227 2.80 -9.63 -12.92
N LEU A 228 3.23 -8.84 -11.91
CA LEU A 228 3.10 -7.38 -11.95
C LEU A 228 3.70 -6.77 -13.22
N GLU A 229 4.85 -7.27 -13.68
CA GLU A 229 5.57 -6.80 -14.85
C GLU A 229 4.70 -6.81 -16.11
N ASN A 230 3.91 -7.88 -16.27
CA ASN A 230 3.03 -8.03 -17.42
C ASN A 230 1.75 -7.19 -17.27
N PHE A 231 1.25 -7.05 -16.04
CA PHE A 231 0.04 -6.31 -15.73
C PHE A 231 0.26 -4.79 -15.84
N PHE A 232 1.43 -4.34 -15.39
CA PHE A 232 1.63 -2.96 -15.01
C PHE A 232 1.63 -2.01 -16.22
N ILE A 233 2.38 -2.33 -17.29
CA ILE A 233 2.50 -1.46 -18.47
C ILE A 233 1.13 -1.22 -19.15
N PRO A 234 0.33 -2.26 -19.51
CA PRO A 234 -1.00 -2.02 -20.07
C PRO A 234 -1.93 -1.26 -19.12
N TYR A 235 -1.75 -1.40 -17.80
CA TYR A 235 -2.53 -0.68 -16.81
C TYR A 235 -2.16 0.80 -16.75
N THR A 236 -0.89 1.15 -16.54
CA THR A 236 -0.44 2.54 -16.33
C THR A 236 -0.53 3.39 -17.58
N THR A 237 -0.21 2.83 -18.74
CA THR A 237 -0.27 3.54 -20.02
C THR A 237 -1.69 3.86 -20.49
N THR A 238 -2.70 3.18 -19.92
CA THR A 238 -4.10 3.33 -20.36
C THR A 238 -5.02 3.90 -19.29
N LEU A 239 -4.51 4.09 -18.06
CA LEU A 239 -5.28 4.67 -16.97
C LEU A 239 -5.72 6.10 -17.30
N SER A 240 -7.00 6.40 -17.09
CA SER A 240 -7.53 7.75 -17.26
C SER A 240 -8.60 8.08 -16.23
N LEU A 241 -8.55 9.30 -15.70
CA LEU A 241 -9.56 9.90 -14.83
C LEU A 241 -10.68 10.59 -15.61
N ASN A 242 -10.54 10.72 -16.92
CA ASN A 242 -11.48 11.45 -17.76
C ASN A 242 -11.82 12.85 -17.23
N TRP A 243 -10.84 13.55 -16.66
CA TRP A 243 -11.01 14.90 -16.14
C TRP A 243 -11.36 15.86 -17.29
N PRO A 244 -12.52 16.56 -17.25
CA PRO A 244 -13.02 17.33 -18.38
C PRO A 244 -12.45 18.76 -18.46
N HIS A 245 -11.63 19.17 -17.49
CA HIS A 245 -11.06 20.52 -17.40
C HIS A 245 -9.55 20.51 -17.63
N SER A 246 -8.91 21.68 -17.49
CA SER A 246 -7.45 21.76 -17.59
C SER A 246 -6.78 20.88 -16.52
N PRO A 247 -5.68 20.19 -16.83
CA PRO A 247 -4.91 19.46 -15.82
C PRO A 247 -4.47 20.33 -14.64
N SER A 248 -4.18 21.62 -14.86
CA SER A 248 -3.85 22.57 -13.80
C SER A 248 -4.99 22.81 -12.80
N ASP A 249 -6.23 22.60 -13.21
CA ASP A 249 -7.41 22.82 -12.34
C ASP A 249 -7.59 21.69 -11.30
N THR A 250 -6.78 20.66 -11.33
CA THR A 250 -6.77 19.61 -10.30
C THR A 250 -6.23 20.10 -8.96
N LEU A 251 -5.45 21.17 -8.97
CA LEU A 251 -4.83 21.74 -7.77
C LEU A 251 -5.19 23.21 -7.64
N ILE A 252 -5.24 23.69 -6.40
CA ILE A 252 -5.40 25.10 -6.06
C ILE A 252 -4.25 25.56 -5.14
N PRO A 253 -3.71 26.75 -5.33
CA PRO A 253 -2.67 27.29 -4.43
C PRO A 253 -3.28 27.59 -3.06
N LEU A 254 -2.53 27.26 -2.00
CA LEU A 254 -2.92 27.63 -0.64
C LEU A 254 -2.55 29.10 -0.37
N PRO A 255 -3.46 29.90 0.21
CA PRO A 255 -3.19 31.31 0.52
C PRO A 255 -1.96 31.46 1.43
N ARG A 256 -1.08 32.39 1.10
CA ARG A 256 0.11 32.77 1.90
C ARG A 256 1.14 31.65 2.08
N SER A 257 1.13 30.63 1.25
CA SER A 257 2.15 29.60 1.20
C SER A 257 2.44 29.22 -0.26
N ASP A 258 3.59 28.61 -0.51
CA ASP A 258 3.94 28.03 -1.83
C ASP A 258 3.40 26.60 -1.96
N GLU A 259 2.46 26.21 -1.11
CA GLU A 259 1.87 24.88 -1.10
C GLU A 259 0.59 24.83 -1.95
N TRP A 260 0.31 23.63 -2.44
CA TRP A 260 -0.88 23.35 -3.24
C TRP A 260 -1.78 22.36 -2.51
N SER A 261 -3.07 22.49 -2.73
CA SER A 261 -4.10 21.58 -2.25
C SER A 261 -4.87 20.97 -3.41
N ILE A 262 -5.48 19.83 -3.19
CA ILE A 262 -6.37 19.22 -4.19
C ILE A 262 -7.60 20.12 -4.32
N ASN A 263 -7.97 20.44 -5.57
CA ASN A 263 -9.20 21.17 -5.86
C ASN A 263 -10.41 20.33 -5.41
N PRO A 264 -11.33 20.86 -4.57
CA PRO A 264 -12.51 20.11 -4.12
C PRO A 264 -13.38 19.57 -5.26
N VAL A 265 -13.46 20.28 -6.39
CA VAL A 265 -14.20 19.81 -7.56
C VAL A 265 -13.51 18.58 -8.16
N PHE A 266 -12.18 18.58 -8.23
CA PHE A 266 -11.42 17.44 -8.67
C PHE A 266 -11.47 16.29 -7.66
N GLU A 267 -11.43 16.58 -6.35
CA GLU A 267 -11.59 15.54 -5.32
C GLU A 267 -12.94 14.82 -5.47
N ASN A 268 -14.03 15.54 -5.67
CA ASN A 268 -15.33 14.93 -5.94
C ASN A 268 -15.31 14.08 -7.22
N HIS A 269 -14.65 14.55 -8.27
CA HIS A 269 -14.52 13.82 -9.54
C HIS A 269 -13.73 12.51 -9.37
N LEU A 270 -12.57 12.54 -8.73
CA LEU A 270 -11.74 11.35 -8.53
C LEU A 270 -12.35 10.32 -7.58
N ARG A 271 -13.26 10.77 -6.68
CA ARG A 271 -13.98 9.88 -5.75
C ARG A 271 -15.15 9.13 -6.41
N ASP A 272 -15.55 9.49 -7.62
CA ASP A 272 -16.51 8.73 -8.41
C ASP A 272 -15.77 7.73 -9.33
N LEU A 273 -15.90 6.43 -9.03
CA LEU A 273 -15.27 5.35 -9.82
C LEU A 273 -15.70 5.37 -11.30
N ASN A 274 -16.85 5.97 -11.61
CA ASN A 274 -17.31 6.08 -13.00
C ASN A 274 -16.40 6.92 -13.89
N ASN A 275 -15.59 7.77 -13.28
CA ASN A 275 -14.62 8.61 -13.99
C ASN A 275 -13.29 7.89 -14.26
N TRP A 276 -13.07 6.73 -13.65
CA TRP A 276 -11.87 5.92 -13.84
C TRP A 276 -12.07 4.92 -14.98
N THR A 277 -11.19 4.93 -15.97
CA THR A 277 -11.25 4.03 -17.13
C THR A 277 -9.87 3.49 -17.47
N LEU A 278 -9.87 2.39 -18.21
CA LEU A 278 -8.67 1.88 -18.88
C LEU A 278 -8.91 1.93 -20.40
N GLY A 279 -7.83 1.95 -21.17
CA GLY A 279 -7.92 1.97 -22.62
C GLY A 279 -8.03 0.58 -23.24
N PRO A 280 -8.27 0.51 -24.58
CA PRO A 280 -8.43 -0.75 -25.33
C PRO A 280 -7.21 -1.69 -25.25
N ALA A 281 -6.00 -1.14 -25.13
CA ALA A 281 -4.79 -1.94 -25.00
C ALA A 281 -4.81 -2.80 -23.74
N PHE A 282 -5.36 -2.30 -22.61
CA PHE A 282 -5.57 -3.10 -21.41
C PHE A 282 -6.55 -4.25 -21.65
N ALA A 283 -7.69 -3.97 -22.28
CA ALA A 283 -8.69 -4.99 -22.60
C ALA A 283 -8.16 -6.07 -23.53
N THR A 284 -7.29 -5.71 -24.47
CA THR A 284 -6.61 -6.64 -25.36
C THR A 284 -5.59 -7.51 -24.61
N ALA A 285 -4.81 -6.91 -23.70
CA ALA A 285 -3.83 -7.65 -22.92
C ALA A 285 -4.48 -8.57 -21.87
N PHE A 286 -5.61 -8.13 -21.29
CA PHE A 286 -6.30 -8.85 -20.21
C PHE A 286 -7.81 -8.98 -20.47
N PRO A 287 -8.23 -9.78 -21.46
CA PRO A 287 -9.65 -9.93 -21.79
C PRO A 287 -10.50 -10.42 -20.60
N MET A 288 -9.90 -11.24 -19.69
CA MET A 288 -10.57 -11.75 -18.48
C MET A 288 -10.83 -10.66 -17.42
N LEU A 289 -10.20 -9.50 -17.54
CA LEU A 289 -10.37 -8.37 -16.61
C LEU A 289 -11.18 -7.22 -17.27
N ALA A 290 -11.40 -7.25 -18.58
CA ALA A 290 -12.03 -6.15 -19.31
C ALA A 290 -13.45 -5.80 -18.82
N ASP A 291 -14.20 -6.80 -18.30
CA ASP A 291 -15.54 -6.61 -17.73
C ASP A 291 -15.54 -6.04 -16.31
N THR A 292 -14.37 -5.85 -15.70
CA THR A 292 -14.23 -5.32 -14.34
C THR A 292 -14.10 -3.81 -14.26
N THR A 293 -13.87 -3.15 -15.39
CA THR A 293 -13.67 -1.70 -15.51
C THR A 293 -14.39 -1.18 -16.75
N LYS A 294 -14.54 0.14 -16.83
CA LYS A 294 -14.93 0.78 -18.07
C LYS A 294 -13.74 0.87 -19.01
N ILE A 295 -13.89 0.39 -20.23
CA ILE A 295 -12.90 0.56 -21.30
C ILE A 295 -13.29 1.81 -22.10
N LYS A 296 -12.40 2.80 -22.11
CA LYS A 296 -12.55 3.99 -22.94
C LYS A 296 -12.16 3.65 -24.36
N PRO A 297 -13.00 3.97 -25.37
CA PRO A 297 -12.70 3.70 -26.78
C PRO A 297 -11.52 4.51 -27.32
#